data_0a8da6579b2a77bc5ac85b7f346d17f7
#
_entry.id   0a8da6579b2a77bc5ac85b7f346d17f7
#
_cell.length_a   1.000
_cell.length_b   1.000
_cell.length_c   1.000
_cell.angle_alpha   90.00
_cell.angle_beta   90.00
_cell.angle_gamma   90.00
#
_symmetry.space_group_name_H-M   'P 1'
#
loop_
_entity.id
_entity.type
_entity.pdbx_description
1 polymer ?
#
loop_
_entity_poly.entity_id
_entity_poly.type
_entity_poly.pdbx_seq_one_letter_code
_entity_poly.pdbx_strand_id
1 'polypeptide(L)'
;VWCLVGQQLSRQFLDTLFLWIFTKWYPKIQFSMKSFKELFGFGWKLLVSGLINTIWNETYQLVIGKCYTPATLGHTRAHQFSSISSSNLTSIVQRVSYPILSELQDDRERLKAGYKRVIKVTMLVAFVLMLGLAAIAEPMIVSLIGEQWLPAVPMLQIVCFSMMLYPLHAINLNMLQVQGRSDLFLKLEIIKKIVAVGPLLLGIFVGIYWMLIGSVMTGFFAYYLNARYSGPFLKYSITEQIKDILPSFGVALTMALVVYVISYINISAMWLLLIQITVGALITFVLCELFKLEEYVEIKSIALSMLSKLRK
;
A
#
# COMPACT_ATOMS: atom_id res chain seq x y z
N VAL A 1 11.01 25.13 -14.55
CA VAL A 1 11.31 23.82 -15.15
C VAL A 1 12.74 23.42 -14.83
N TRP A 2 13.77 24.22 -15.17
CA TRP A 2 15.19 23.88 -14.96
C TRP A 2 15.57 23.63 -13.50
N CYS A 3 14.93 24.31 -12.52
CA CYS A 3 15.17 24.06 -11.10
C CYS A 3 14.77 22.63 -10.71
N LEU A 4 13.66 22.10 -11.25
CA LEU A 4 13.23 20.73 -10.99
C LEU A 4 14.18 19.70 -11.59
N VAL A 5 14.67 19.98 -12.81
CA VAL A 5 15.68 19.12 -13.47
C VAL A 5 16.99 19.14 -12.66
N GLY A 6 17.46 20.33 -12.26
CA GLY A 6 18.65 20.47 -11.43
C GLY A 6 18.52 19.75 -10.09
N GLN A 7 17.38 19.87 -9.42
CA GLN A 7 17.10 19.15 -8.17
C GLN A 7 17.18 17.63 -8.37
N GLN A 8 16.57 17.10 -9.42
CA GLN A 8 16.55 15.66 -9.67
C GLN A 8 17.94 15.11 -9.99
N LEU A 9 18.69 15.82 -10.85
CA LEU A 9 20.04 15.41 -11.21
C LEU A 9 21.00 15.48 -10.03
N SER A 10 20.95 16.57 -9.24
CA SER A 10 21.78 16.72 -8.04
C SER A 10 21.49 15.64 -7.00
N ARG A 11 20.22 15.30 -6.80
CA ARG A 11 19.82 14.23 -5.89
C ARG A 11 20.40 12.89 -6.33
N GLN A 12 20.23 12.51 -7.60
CA GLN A 12 20.73 11.23 -8.12
C GLN A 12 22.25 11.15 -8.06
N PHE A 13 22.92 12.27 -8.37
CA PHE A 13 24.37 12.35 -8.29
C PHE A 13 24.88 12.16 -6.85
N LEU A 14 24.28 12.87 -5.89
CA LEU A 14 24.64 12.76 -4.48
C LEU A 14 24.34 11.36 -3.90
N ASP A 15 23.18 10.78 -4.23
CA ASP A 15 22.83 9.43 -3.82
C ASP A 15 23.88 8.41 -4.30
N THR A 16 24.30 8.51 -5.57
CA THR A 16 25.33 7.62 -6.13
C THR A 16 26.70 7.84 -5.49
N LEU A 17 27.07 9.09 -5.31
CA LEU A 17 28.37 9.47 -4.71
C LEU A 17 28.46 8.96 -3.24
N PHE A 18 27.41 9.18 -2.46
CA PHE A 18 27.36 8.69 -1.09
C PHE A 18 27.35 7.17 -1.01
N LEU A 19 26.63 6.47 -1.90
CA LEU A 19 26.70 5.01 -1.96
C LEU A 19 28.15 4.55 -2.18
N TRP A 20 28.87 5.10 -3.12
CA TRP A 20 30.27 4.71 -3.36
C TRP A 20 31.17 4.97 -2.16
N ILE A 21 31.02 6.12 -1.49
CA ILE A 21 31.82 6.49 -0.32
C ILE A 21 31.52 5.55 0.86
N PHE A 22 30.24 5.33 1.17
CA PHE A 22 29.87 4.58 2.38
C PHE A 22 29.95 3.07 2.22
N THR A 23 29.67 2.52 1.02
CA THR A 23 29.74 1.08 0.79
C THR A 23 31.15 0.59 0.46
N LYS A 24 32.07 1.52 0.13
CA LYS A 24 33.43 1.19 -0.38
C LYS A 24 33.43 0.20 -1.53
N TRP A 25 32.34 0.18 -2.29
CA TRP A 25 32.16 -0.69 -3.44
C TRP A 25 32.43 0.07 -4.72
N TYR A 26 33.30 -0.48 -5.58
CA TYR A 26 33.61 0.10 -6.88
C TYR A 26 33.23 -0.90 -7.99
N PRO A 27 32.58 -0.42 -9.07
CA PRO A 27 32.24 -1.29 -10.18
C PRO A 27 33.52 -1.81 -10.85
N LYS A 28 33.60 -3.14 -10.99
CA LYS A 28 34.68 -3.78 -11.77
C LYS A 28 34.18 -3.97 -13.19
N ILE A 29 35.04 -3.70 -14.18
CA ILE A 29 34.74 -3.94 -15.60
C ILE A 29 34.92 -5.44 -15.83
N GLN A 30 33.92 -6.20 -15.48
CA GLN A 30 33.85 -7.66 -15.71
C GLN A 30 32.50 -7.96 -16.34
N PHE A 31 32.51 -8.65 -17.48
CA PHE A 31 31.31 -9.09 -18.16
C PHE A 31 31.24 -10.61 -18.20
N SER A 32 30.12 -11.20 -17.74
CA SER A 32 29.84 -12.62 -17.81
C SER A 32 28.53 -12.83 -18.58
N MET A 33 28.60 -13.47 -19.73
CA MET A 33 27.44 -13.79 -20.55
C MET A 33 26.45 -14.71 -19.82
N LYS A 34 26.93 -15.60 -18.93
CA LYS A 34 26.08 -16.46 -18.12
C LYS A 34 25.25 -15.64 -17.13
N SER A 35 25.92 -14.79 -16.35
CA SER A 35 25.24 -13.91 -15.38
C SER A 35 24.29 -12.92 -16.08
N PHE A 36 24.68 -12.40 -17.25
CA PHE A 36 23.80 -11.54 -18.03
C PHE A 36 22.51 -12.26 -18.44
N LYS A 37 22.59 -13.50 -18.96
CA LYS A 37 21.40 -14.27 -19.35
C LYS A 37 20.48 -14.58 -18.16
N GLU A 38 21.05 -14.93 -17.01
CA GLU A 38 20.31 -15.21 -15.78
C GLU A 38 19.58 -13.94 -15.27
N LEU A 39 20.31 -12.83 -15.13
CA LEU A 39 19.75 -11.56 -14.67
C LEU A 39 18.75 -11.00 -15.68
N PHE A 40 19.05 -11.06 -16.97
CA PHE A 40 18.13 -10.59 -18.01
C PHE A 40 16.86 -11.44 -18.05
N GLY A 41 16.99 -12.77 -17.93
CA GLY A 41 15.86 -13.71 -17.91
C GLY A 41 14.84 -13.41 -16.78
N PHE A 42 15.33 -12.91 -15.65
CA PHE A 42 14.49 -12.47 -14.52
C PHE A 42 14.02 -11.01 -14.70
N GLY A 43 14.95 -10.10 -14.99
CA GLY A 43 14.73 -8.67 -14.95
C GLY A 43 13.80 -8.12 -16.05
N TRP A 44 13.85 -8.65 -17.29
CA TRP A 44 13.01 -8.15 -18.38
C TRP A 44 11.50 -8.32 -18.10
N LYS A 45 11.12 -9.40 -17.40
CA LYS A 45 9.72 -9.62 -17.02
C LYS A 45 9.24 -8.62 -15.98
N LEU A 46 10.10 -8.24 -15.03
CA LEU A 46 9.81 -7.19 -14.07
C LEU A 46 9.73 -5.81 -14.74
N LEU A 47 10.64 -5.55 -15.70
CA LEU A 47 10.60 -4.31 -16.48
C LEU A 47 9.29 -4.19 -17.27
N VAL A 48 8.88 -5.23 -17.98
CA VAL A 48 7.61 -5.24 -18.73
C VAL A 48 6.43 -5.06 -17.78
N SER A 49 6.43 -5.70 -16.61
CA SER A 49 5.39 -5.50 -15.59
C SER A 49 5.33 -4.04 -15.12
N GLY A 50 6.48 -3.43 -14.88
CA GLY A 50 6.59 -2.01 -14.51
C GLY A 50 6.05 -1.09 -15.60
N LEU A 51 6.41 -1.33 -16.87
CA LEU A 51 5.90 -0.57 -18.01
C LEU A 51 4.37 -0.70 -18.14
N ILE A 52 3.82 -1.92 -18.03
CA ILE A 52 2.38 -2.15 -18.04
C ILE A 52 1.70 -1.36 -16.92
N ASN A 53 2.27 -1.35 -15.71
CA ASN A 53 1.72 -0.58 -14.60
C ASN A 53 1.74 0.92 -14.87
N THR A 54 2.84 1.46 -15.37
CA THR A 54 2.97 2.89 -15.69
C THR A 54 1.96 3.29 -16.77
N ILE A 55 1.94 2.57 -17.89
CA ILE A 55 1.01 2.81 -18.99
C ILE A 55 -0.44 2.75 -18.50
N TRP A 56 -0.76 1.77 -17.64
CA TRP A 56 -2.10 1.64 -17.07
C TRP A 56 -2.48 2.85 -16.21
N ASN A 57 -1.60 3.30 -15.33
CA ASN A 57 -1.87 4.42 -14.45
C ASN A 57 -2.07 5.73 -15.23
N GLU A 58 -1.24 5.97 -16.23
CA GLU A 58 -1.39 7.13 -17.12
C GLU A 58 -2.68 7.05 -17.95
N THR A 59 -2.99 5.88 -18.51
CA THR A 59 -4.23 5.67 -19.28
C THR A 59 -5.46 5.88 -18.39
N TYR A 60 -5.44 5.39 -17.17
CA TYR A 60 -6.52 5.57 -16.22
C TYR A 60 -6.80 7.05 -15.93
N GLN A 61 -5.74 7.85 -15.72
CA GLN A 61 -5.86 9.29 -15.52
C GLN A 61 -6.35 10.03 -16.77
N LEU A 62 -5.88 9.64 -17.96
CA LEU A 62 -6.32 10.22 -19.22
C LEU A 62 -7.82 9.95 -19.49
N VAL A 63 -8.28 8.73 -19.21
CA VAL A 63 -9.71 8.37 -19.37
C VAL A 63 -10.57 9.21 -18.43
N ILE A 64 -10.19 9.34 -17.16
CA ILE A 64 -10.94 10.18 -16.23
C ILE A 64 -10.95 11.63 -16.71
N GLY A 65 -9.79 12.17 -17.10
CA GLY A 65 -9.67 13.55 -17.56
C GLY A 65 -10.46 13.85 -18.85
N LYS A 66 -10.67 12.84 -19.73
CA LYS A 66 -11.42 13.00 -20.98
C LYS A 66 -12.93 12.78 -20.81
N CYS A 67 -13.32 11.84 -19.96
CA CYS A 67 -14.73 11.43 -19.80
C CYS A 67 -15.49 12.25 -18.75
N TYR A 68 -14.78 12.95 -17.87
CA TYR A 68 -15.39 13.66 -16.75
C TYR A 68 -15.03 15.15 -16.76
N THR A 69 -15.83 15.96 -16.05
CA THR A 69 -15.59 17.40 -15.93
C THR A 69 -14.31 17.69 -15.12
N PRO A 70 -13.67 18.87 -15.32
CA PRO A 70 -12.52 19.27 -14.50
C PRO A 70 -12.81 19.26 -12.99
N ALA A 71 -14.04 19.58 -12.58
CA ALA A 71 -14.47 19.49 -11.18
C ALA A 71 -14.43 18.05 -10.66
N THR A 72 -15.02 17.10 -11.43
CA THR A 72 -14.97 15.66 -11.07
C THR A 72 -13.54 15.14 -11.03
N LEU A 73 -12.70 15.55 -11.98
CA LEU A 73 -11.26 15.21 -11.96
C LEU A 73 -10.57 15.77 -10.72
N GLY A 74 -10.89 16.99 -10.31
CA GLY A 74 -10.42 17.57 -9.06
C GLY A 74 -10.85 16.75 -7.85
N HIS A 75 -12.13 16.41 -7.74
CA HIS A 75 -12.66 15.60 -6.65
C HIS A 75 -12.05 14.19 -6.61
N THR A 76 -11.82 13.55 -7.76
CA THR A 76 -11.13 12.24 -7.79
C THR A 76 -9.68 12.34 -7.35
N ARG A 77 -9.03 13.50 -7.47
CA ARG A 77 -7.67 13.69 -6.93
C ARG A 77 -7.61 13.68 -5.40
N ALA A 78 -8.73 13.92 -4.70
CA ALA A 78 -8.78 13.74 -3.24
C ALA A 78 -8.45 12.29 -2.82
N HIS A 79 -8.65 11.29 -3.71
CA HIS A 79 -8.21 9.92 -3.48
C HIS A 79 -6.68 9.81 -3.32
N GLN A 80 -5.91 10.80 -3.77
CA GLN A 80 -4.46 10.80 -3.60
C GLN A 80 -4.06 10.74 -2.12
N PHE A 81 -4.86 11.27 -1.20
CA PHE A 81 -4.59 11.13 0.23
C PHE A 81 -4.51 9.67 0.68
N SER A 82 -5.47 8.83 0.26
CA SER A 82 -5.44 7.41 0.60
C SER A 82 -4.37 6.65 -0.18
N SER A 83 -4.16 6.98 -1.46
CA SER A 83 -3.15 6.32 -2.28
C SER A 83 -1.73 6.65 -1.84
N ILE A 84 -1.44 7.91 -1.47
CA ILE A 84 -0.15 8.31 -0.91
C ILE A 84 0.12 7.57 0.40
N SER A 85 -0.87 7.52 1.31
CA SER A 85 -0.71 6.84 2.59
C SER A 85 -0.46 5.34 2.41
N SER A 86 -1.26 4.66 1.59
CA SER A 86 -1.13 3.23 1.35
C SER A 86 0.13 2.89 0.54
N SER A 87 0.49 3.67 -0.49
CA SER A 87 1.68 3.41 -1.31
C SER A 87 2.97 3.67 -0.56
N ASN A 88 3.03 4.72 0.29
CA ASN A 88 4.19 4.98 1.13
C ASN A 88 4.40 3.86 2.15
N LEU A 89 3.33 3.44 2.86
CA LEU A 89 3.38 2.30 3.76
C LEU A 89 3.90 1.05 3.02
N THR A 90 3.32 0.76 1.86
CA THR A 90 3.70 -0.39 1.03
C THR A 90 5.16 -0.32 0.60
N SER A 91 5.63 0.84 0.12
CA SER A 91 7.02 1.00 -0.33
C SER A 91 8.02 0.84 0.80
N ILE A 92 7.72 1.33 2.00
CA ILE A 92 8.54 1.15 3.20
C ILE A 92 8.60 -0.34 3.56
N VAL A 93 7.44 -0.99 3.62
CA VAL A 93 7.36 -2.42 3.96
C VAL A 93 8.11 -3.26 2.93
N GLN A 94 7.95 -2.99 1.64
CA GLN A 94 8.67 -3.73 0.58
C GLN A 94 10.19 -3.58 0.69
N ARG A 95 10.69 -2.37 0.93
CA ARG A 95 12.13 -2.09 1.08
C ARG A 95 12.75 -2.82 2.28
N VAL A 96 11.99 -3.01 3.35
CA VAL A 96 12.47 -3.68 4.56
C VAL A 96 12.25 -5.20 4.46
N SER A 97 11.08 -5.64 4.01
CA SER A 97 10.72 -7.06 4.00
C SER A 97 11.44 -7.86 2.92
N TYR A 98 11.67 -7.26 1.74
CA TYR A 98 12.28 -7.99 0.62
C TYR A 98 13.69 -8.54 0.95
N PRO A 99 14.64 -7.75 1.48
CA PRO A 99 15.95 -8.26 1.87
C PRO A 99 15.85 -9.34 2.95
N ILE A 100 15.06 -9.09 4.00
CA ILE A 100 14.89 -10.03 5.12
C ILE A 100 14.32 -11.37 4.64
N LEU A 101 13.30 -11.34 3.80
CA LEU A 101 12.69 -12.55 3.25
C LEU A 101 13.64 -13.27 2.27
N SER A 102 14.48 -12.53 1.55
CA SER A 102 15.50 -13.09 0.67
C SER A 102 16.60 -13.82 1.43
N GLU A 103 17.01 -13.32 2.60
CA GLU A 103 17.98 -14.01 3.47
C GLU A 103 17.43 -15.29 4.06
N LEU A 104 16.13 -15.40 4.25
CA LEU A 104 15.44 -16.55 4.81
C LEU A 104 14.97 -17.57 3.76
N GLN A 105 15.23 -17.32 2.46
CA GLN A 105 14.65 -18.10 1.37
C GLN A 105 14.97 -19.60 1.40
N ASP A 106 16.11 -19.99 1.96
CA ASP A 106 16.56 -21.37 2.04
C ASP A 106 15.96 -22.16 3.22
N ASP A 107 15.40 -21.44 4.24
CA ASP A 107 14.71 -22.04 5.39
C ASP A 107 13.22 -21.75 5.32
N ARG A 108 12.46 -22.73 4.84
CA ARG A 108 11.02 -22.57 4.57
C ARG A 108 10.19 -22.25 5.81
N GLU A 109 10.52 -22.80 6.96
CA GLU A 109 9.77 -22.54 8.21
C GLU A 109 10.03 -21.12 8.72
N ARG A 110 11.27 -20.68 8.73
CA ARG A 110 11.64 -19.31 9.09
C ARG A 110 11.09 -18.29 8.09
N LEU A 111 11.13 -18.62 6.79
CA LEU A 111 10.55 -17.77 5.75
C LEU A 111 9.04 -17.62 5.94
N LYS A 112 8.30 -18.71 6.22
CA LYS A 112 6.86 -18.67 6.52
C LYS A 112 6.59 -17.80 7.74
N ALA A 113 7.33 -17.99 8.84
CA ALA A 113 7.16 -17.23 10.07
C ALA A 113 7.42 -15.72 9.84
N GLY A 114 8.53 -15.37 9.17
CA GLY A 114 8.85 -13.98 8.81
C GLY A 114 7.80 -13.33 7.90
N TYR A 115 7.35 -14.06 6.89
CA TYR A 115 6.31 -13.61 5.97
C TYR A 115 4.97 -13.33 6.66
N LYS A 116 4.52 -14.26 7.52
CA LYS A 116 3.33 -14.11 8.35
C LYS A 116 3.42 -12.88 9.26
N ARG A 117 4.58 -12.69 9.90
CA ARG A 117 4.86 -11.54 10.77
C ARG A 117 4.76 -10.22 10.01
N VAL A 118 5.39 -10.13 8.83
CA VAL A 118 5.32 -8.93 7.97
C VAL A 118 3.88 -8.63 7.58
N ILE A 119 3.09 -9.64 7.18
CA ILE A 119 1.67 -9.47 6.84
C ILE A 119 0.90 -8.91 8.02
N LYS A 120 0.96 -9.55 9.21
CA LYS A 120 0.20 -9.15 10.40
C LYS A 120 0.49 -7.69 10.80
N VAL A 121 1.77 -7.36 10.96
CA VAL A 121 2.19 -6.00 11.35
C VAL A 121 1.74 -4.96 10.32
N THR A 122 1.96 -5.24 9.03
CA THR A 122 1.61 -4.30 7.97
C THR A 122 0.09 -4.10 7.88
N MET A 123 -0.67 -5.18 8.01
CA MET A 123 -2.12 -5.10 7.86
C MET A 123 -2.79 -4.41 9.05
N LEU A 124 -2.27 -4.54 10.28
CA LEU A 124 -2.75 -3.72 11.39
C LEU A 124 -2.63 -2.24 11.08
N VAL A 125 -1.45 -1.80 10.65
CA VAL A 125 -1.20 -0.39 10.31
C VAL A 125 -2.07 0.05 9.12
N ALA A 126 -2.14 -0.76 8.06
CA ALA A 126 -2.93 -0.44 6.88
C ALA A 126 -4.43 -0.29 7.18
N PHE A 127 -5.01 -1.22 7.95
CA PHE A 127 -6.42 -1.15 8.32
C PHE A 127 -6.73 0.06 9.20
N VAL A 128 -5.90 0.33 10.22
CA VAL A 128 -6.08 1.50 11.09
C VAL A 128 -5.99 2.79 10.29
N LEU A 129 -5.00 2.92 9.39
CA LEU A 129 -4.83 4.12 8.57
C LEU A 129 -5.97 4.29 7.56
N MET A 130 -6.35 3.25 6.82
CA MET A 130 -7.34 3.37 5.75
C MET A 130 -8.77 3.52 6.28
N LEU A 131 -9.16 2.72 7.27
CA LEU A 131 -10.48 2.83 7.87
C LEU A 131 -10.59 4.10 8.74
N GLY A 132 -9.51 4.48 9.43
CA GLY A 132 -9.43 5.76 10.13
C GLY A 132 -9.59 6.95 9.18
N LEU A 133 -8.86 6.96 8.06
CA LEU A 133 -8.97 8.00 7.03
C LEU A 133 -10.38 8.06 6.43
N ALA A 134 -11.02 6.92 6.20
CA ALA A 134 -12.40 6.88 5.72
C ALA A 134 -13.39 7.48 6.73
N ALA A 135 -13.17 7.23 8.04
CA ALA A 135 -14.03 7.74 9.11
C ALA A 135 -13.89 9.25 9.32
N ILE A 136 -12.68 9.82 9.17
CA ILE A 136 -12.40 11.25 9.33
C ILE A 136 -12.46 12.04 8.01
N ALA A 137 -12.86 11.41 6.90
CA ALA A 137 -12.76 11.97 5.56
C ALA A 137 -13.44 13.35 5.43
N GLU A 138 -14.63 13.51 5.97
CA GLU A 138 -15.40 14.75 5.89
C GLU A 138 -14.73 15.90 6.67
N PRO A 139 -14.52 15.83 8.00
CA PRO A 139 -13.88 16.91 8.71
C PRO A 139 -12.45 17.20 8.24
N MET A 140 -11.74 16.18 7.73
CA MET A 140 -10.42 16.36 7.14
C MET A 140 -10.49 17.20 5.86
N ILE A 141 -11.39 16.88 4.95
CA ILE A 141 -11.56 17.61 3.68
C ILE A 141 -12.00 19.04 3.96
N VAL A 142 -13.01 19.23 4.81
CA VAL A 142 -13.53 20.57 5.13
C VAL A 142 -12.46 21.44 5.78
N SER A 143 -11.71 20.91 6.75
CA SER A 143 -10.72 21.69 7.48
C SER A 143 -9.45 22.01 6.69
N LEU A 144 -9.01 21.11 5.77
CA LEU A 144 -7.75 21.28 5.05
C LEU A 144 -7.90 21.94 3.68
N ILE A 145 -8.98 21.66 2.95
CA ILE A 145 -9.17 22.13 1.57
C ILE A 145 -10.49 22.87 1.32
N GLY A 146 -11.41 22.85 2.29
CA GLY A 146 -12.63 23.63 2.27
C GLY A 146 -13.89 22.86 1.84
N GLU A 147 -15.06 23.42 2.16
CA GLU A 147 -16.39 22.82 1.95
C GLU A 147 -16.73 22.55 0.48
N GLN A 148 -16.14 23.30 -0.44
CA GLN A 148 -16.30 23.09 -1.88
C GLN A 148 -15.88 21.69 -2.35
N TRP A 149 -15.10 20.96 -1.52
CA TRP A 149 -14.61 19.60 -1.82
C TRP A 149 -15.44 18.49 -1.17
N LEU A 150 -16.54 18.82 -0.49
CA LEU A 150 -17.45 17.81 0.10
C LEU A 150 -17.85 16.68 -0.87
N PRO A 151 -18.12 16.94 -2.18
CA PRO A 151 -18.42 15.85 -3.12
C PRO A 151 -17.30 14.81 -3.29
N ALA A 152 -16.07 15.12 -2.86
CA ALA A 152 -14.95 14.18 -2.89
C ALA A 152 -14.95 13.18 -1.72
N VAL A 153 -15.66 13.46 -0.63
CA VAL A 153 -15.70 12.62 0.58
C VAL A 153 -16.11 11.18 0.29
N PRO A 154 -17.25 10.90 -0.38
CA PRO A 154 -17.65 9.53 -0.69
C PRO A 154 -16.64 8.82 -1.59
N MET A 155 -16.01 9.54 -2.53
CA MET A 155 -14.98 8.97 -3.40
C MET A 155 -13.75 8.55 -2.59
N LEU A 156 -13.30 9.41 -1.68
CA LEU A 156 -12.19 9.11 -0.78
C LEU A 156 -12.49 7.88 0.09
N GLN A 157 -13.69 7.82 0.67
CA GLN A 157 -14.11 6.68 1.49
C GLN A 157 -14.07 5.36 0.72
N ILE A 158 -14.64 5.32 -0.51
CA ILE A 158 -14.61 4.10 -1.35
C ILE A 158 -13.16 3.70 -1.68
N VAL A 159 -12.31 4.67 -2.02
CA VAL A 159 -10.90 4.38 -2.35
C VAL A 159 -10.13 3.87 -1.13
N CYS A 160 -10.42 4.34 0.08
CA CYS A 160 -9.81 3.79 1.30
C CYS A 160 -10.07 2.27 1.43
N PHE A 161 -11.27 1.80 1.11
CA PHE A 161 -11.58 0.35 1.08
C PHE A 161 -10.79 -0.40 0.00
N SER A 162 -10.57 0.21 -1.17
CA SER A 162 -9.72 -0.39 -2.20
C SER A 162 -8.26 -0.46 -1.78
N MET A 163 -7.76 0.61 -1.14
CA MET A 163 -6.35 0.75 -0.79
C MET A 163 -5.94 0.01 0.48
N MET A 164 -6.88 -0.39 1.34
CA MET A 164 -6.55 -1.11 2.57
C MET A 164 -5.86 -2.46 2.34
N LEU A 165 -6.13 -3.14 1.21
CA LEU A 165 -5.51 -4.41 0.85
C LEU A 165 -4.24 -4.24 0.00
N TYR A 166 -3.91 -3.02 -0.41
CA TYR A 166 -2.78 -2.77 -1.31
C TYR A 166 -1.42 -3.24 -0.75
N PRO A 167 -1.08 -3.03 0.54
CA PRO A 167 0.14 -3.58 1.10
C PRO A 167 0.20 -5.11 1.05
N LEU A 168 -0.93 -5.79 1.26
CA LEU A 168 -1.02 -7.24 1.20
C LEU A 168 -0.76 -7.78 -0.21
N HIS A 169 -1.26 -7.08 -1.24
CA HIS A 169 -0.93 -7.40 -2.63
C HIS A 169 0.56 -7.34 -2.89
N ALA A 170 1.21 -6.29 -2.41
CA ALA A 170 2.63 -6.05 -2.62
C ALA A 170 3.50 -7.09 -1.92
N ILE A 171 3.15 -7.45 -0.68
CA ILE A 171 3.86 -8.49 0.09
C ILE A 171 3.74 -9.86 -0.59
N ASN A 172 2.53 -10.21 -1.07
CA ASN A 172 2.31 -11.46 -1.81
C ASN A 172 3.12 -11.51 -3.12
N LEU A 173 3.22 -10.38 -3.84
CA LEU A 173 4.03 -10.28 -5.06
C LEU A 173 5.54 -10.31 -4.76
N ASN A 174 6.00 -9.68 -3.68
CA ASN A 174 7.38 -9.76 -3.25
C ASN A 174 7.83 -11.21 -3.00
N MET A 175 6.94 -12.03 -2.43
CA MET A 175 7.23 -13.43 -2.18
C MET A 175 7.52 -14.19 -3.50
N LEU A 176 6.83 -13.86 -4.60
CA LEU A 176 7.14 -14.44 -5.92
C LEU A 176 8.51 -13.99 -6.44
N GLN A 177 8.90 -12.74 -6.15
CA GLN A 177 10.23 -12.23 -6.53
C GLN A 177 11.34 -12.90 -5.71
N VAL A 178 11.16 -13.04 -4.39
CA VAL A 178 12.10 -13.75 -3.51
C VAL A 178 12.34 -15.19 -4.00
N GLN A 179 11.32 -15.81 -4.57
CA GLN A 179 11.41 -17.16 -5.12
C GLN A 179 11.89 -17.22 -6.58
N GLY A 180 12.30 -16.10 -7.15
CA GLY A 180 12.76 -16.01 -8.54
C GLY A 180 11.67 -16.20 -9.60
N ARG A 181 10.37 -16.24 -9.22
CA ARG A 181 9.23 -16.49 -10.12
C ARG A 181 8.72 -15.23 -10.78
N SER A 182 9.59 -14.55 -11.52
CA SER A 182 9.21 -13.35 -12.30
C SER A 182 8.20 -13.68 -13.43
N ASP A 183 8.14 -14.92 -13.87
CA ASP A 183 7.14 -15.43 -14.83
C ASP A 183 5.71 -15.31 -14.27
N LEU A 184 5.50 -15.78 -13.05
CA LEU A 184 4.21 -15.67 -12.37
C LEU A 184 3.88 -14.21 -12.04
N PHE A 185 4.87 -13.43 -11.62
CA PHE A 185 4.70 -12.00 -11.36
C PHE A 185 4.12 -11.29 -12.59
N LEU A 186 4.76 -11.42 -13.76
CA LEU A 186 4.29 -10.81 -15.01
C LEU A 186 2.90 -11.33 -15.41
N LYS A 187 2.66 -12.64 -15.32
CA LYS A 187 1.36 -13.23 -15.64
C LYS A 187 0.23 -12.65 -14.79
N LEU A 188 0.45 -12.52 -13.47
CA LEU A 188 -0.54 -11.95 -12.55
C LEU A 188 -0.80 -10.48 -12.83
N GLU A 189 0.25 -9.69 -13.14
CA GLU A 189 0.07 -8.28 -13.52
C GLU A 189 -0.79 -8.13 -14.77
N ILE A 190 -0.56 -8.95 -15.80
CA ILE A 190 -1.37 -8.94 -17.03
C ILE A 190 -2.83 -9.29 -16.71
N ILE A 191 -3.09 -10.38 -15.98
CA ILE A 191 -4.46 -10.80 -15.64
C ILE A 191 -5.19 -9.70 -14.87
N LYS A 192 -4.54 -9.10 -13.87
CA LYS A 192 -5.11 -8.01 -13.08
C LYS A 192 -5.48 -6.80 -13.95
N LYS A 193 -4.64 -6.44 -14.92
CA LYS A 193 -4.94 -5.32 -15.84
C LYS A 193 -6.11 -5.63 -16.76
N ILE A 194 -6.21 -6.85 -17.29
CA ILE A 194 -7.36 -7.28 -18.10
C ILE A 194 -8.64 -7.16 -17.29
N VAL A 195 -8.66 -7.63 -16.05
CA VAL A 195 -9.84 -7.53 -15.18
C VAL A 195 -10.15 -6.08 -14.81
N ALA A 196 -9.14 -5.24 -14.60
CA ALA A 196 -9.31 -3.83 -14.28
C ALA A 196 -9.88 -2.97 -15.43
N VAL A 197 -9.90 -3.48 -16.66
CA VAL A 197 -10.63 -2.84 -17.78
C VAL A 197 -12.14 -2.78 -17.48
N GLY A 198 -12.71 -3.78 -16.80
CA GLY A 198 -14.13 -3.81 -16.45
C GLY A 198 -14.58 -2.57 -15.66
N PRO A 199 -14.01 -2.27 -14.49
CA PRO A 199 -14.27 -1.04 -13.75
C PRO A 199 -14.07 0.24 -14.57
N LEU A 200 -13.04 0.28 -15.41
CA LEU A 200 -12.80 1.44 -16.28
C LEU A 200 -13.96 1.66 -17.27
N LEU A 201 -14.45 0.60 -17.89
CA LEU A 201 -15.63 0.66 -18.77
C LEU A 201 -16.90 1.04 -18.00
N LEU A 202 -17.10 0.49 -16.79
CA LEU A 202 -18.19 0.92 -15.91
C LEU A 202 -18.11 2.42 -15.61
N GLY A 203 -16.92 2.95 -15.41
CA GLY A 203 -16.69 4.38 -15.25
C GLY A 203 -17.16 5.17 -16.46
N ILE A 204 -16.77 4.77 -17.66
CA ILE A 204 -17.09 5.48 -18.90
C ILE A 204 -18.60 5.48 -19.18
N PHE A 205 -19.28 4.34 -18.99
CA PHE A 205 -20.68 4.18 -19.41
C PHE A 205 -21.71 4.45 -18.30
N VAL A 206 -21.36 4.21 -17.03
CA VAL A 206 -22.31 4.28 -15.91
C VAL A 206 -21.98 5.42 -14.96
N GLY A 207 -20.70 5.66 -14.69
CA GLY A 207 -20.27 6.79 -13.86
C GLY A 207 -19.14 6.45 -12.86
N ILE A 208 -18.54 7.51 -12.29
CA ILE A 208 -17.32 7.45 -11.47
C ILE A 208 -17.47 6.55 -10.23
N TYR A 209 -18.62 6.57 -9.57
CA TYR A 209 -18.86 5.73 -8.38
C TYR A 209 -18.79 4.24 -8.70
N TRP A 210 -19.38 3.83 -9.84
CA TRP A 210 -19.32 2.43 -10.28
C TRP A 210 -17.91 1.99 -10.66
N MET A 211 -17.12 2.92 -11.22
CA MET A 211 -15.69 2.67 -11.44
C MET A 211 -14.95 2.41 -10.14
N LEU A 212 -15.18 3.24 -9.13
CA LEU A 212 -14.54 3.10 -7.81
C LEU A 212 -14.99 1.82 -7.10
N ILE A 213 -16.29 1.51 -7.09
CA ILE A 213 -16.81 0.25 -6.53
C ILE A 213 -16.22 -0.96 -7.27
N GLY A 214 -16.20 -0.91 -8.60
CA GLY A 214 -15.58 -1.95 -9.42
C GLY A 214 -14.10 -2.13 -9.12
N SER A 215 -13.36 -1.04 -8.81
CA SER A 215 -11.96 -1.13 -8.41
C SER A 215 -11.78 -1.82 -7.05
N VAL A 216 -12.71 -1.65 -6.10
CA VAL A 216 -12.73 -2.40 -4.84
C VAL A 216 -12.89 -3.90 -5.12
N MET A 217 -13.85 -4.28 -5.96
CA MET A 217 -14.09 -5.69 -6.31
C MET A 217 -12.88 -6.31 -7.02
N THR A 218 -12.26 -5.59 -7.95
CA THR A 218 -11.03 -6.05 -8.61
C THR A 218 -9.84 -6.12 -7.64
N GLY A 219 -9.81 -5.29 -6.61
CA GLY A 219 -8.84 -5.38 -5.50
C GLY A 219 -8.96 -6.72 -4.77
N PHE A 220 -10.15 -7.13 -4.35
CA PHE A 220 -10.37 -8.43 -3.71
C PHE A 220 -9.99 -9.61 -4.63
N PHE A 221 -10.35 -9.52 -5.91
CA PHE A 221 -9.97 -10.52 -6.90
C PHE A 221 -8.43 -10.60 -7.08
N ALA A 222 -7.77 -9.45 -7.15
CA ALA A 222 -6.32 -9.38 -7.24
C ALA A 222 -5.64 -9.98 -6.00
N TYR A 223 -6.19 -9.73 -4.78
CA TYR A 223 -5.72 -10.39 -3.57
C TYR A 223 -5.84 -11.91 -3.68
N TYR A 224 -7.01 -12.40 -4.06
CA TYR A 224 -7.24 -13.83 -4.24
C TYR A 224 -6.21 -14.46 -5.20
N LEU A 225 -5.98 -13.83 -6.35
CA LEU A 225 -5.00 -14.31 -7.32
C LEU A 225 -3.58 -14.31 -6.73
N ASN A 226 -3.15 -13.20 -6.14
CA ASN A 226 -1.80 -13.08 -5.59
C ASN A 226 -1.56 -14.12 -4.49
N ALA A 227 -2.49 -14.28 -3.55
CA ALA A 227 -2.39 -15.22 -2.44
C ALA A 227 -2.45 -16.69 -2.90
N ARG A 228 -3.24 -16.99 -3.95
CA ARG A 228 -3.31 -18.33 -4.51
C ARG A 228 -1.98 -18.79 -5.12
N TYR A 229 -1.22 -17.87 -5.72
CA TYR A 229 0.06 -18.22 -6.35
C TYR A 229 1.25 -18.10 -5.40
N SER A 230 1.23 -17.20 -4.41
CA SER A 230 2.29 -17.11 -3.40
C SER A 230 2.17 -18.14 -2.28
N GLY A 231 0.94 -18.46 -1.86
CA GLY A 231 0.64 -19.32 -0.72
C GLY A 231 1.20 -20.76 -0.79
N PRO A 232 1.09 -21.48 -1.92
CA PRO A 232 1.54 -22.89 -2.02
C PRO A 232 3.02 -23.07 -1.70
N PHE A 233 3.87 -22.11 -2.03
CA PHE A 233 5.31 -22.19 -1.76
C PHE A 233 5.62 -22.27 -0.26
N LEU A 234 4.83 -21.61 0.57
CA LEU A 234 5.00 -21.55 2.02
C LEU A 234 4.03 -22.45 2.79
N LYS A 235 3.14 -23.16 2.09
CA LYS A 235 1.99 -23.84 2.72
C LYS A 235 1.21 -22.87 3.62
N TYR A 236 0.99 -21.66 3.12
CA TYR A 236 0.26 -20.60 3.81
C TYR A 236 -0.98 -20.24 2.99
N SER A 237 -2.11 -20.86 3.35
CA SER A 237 -3.35 -20.75 2.60
C SER A 237 -3.99 -19.36 2.72
N ILE A 238 -4.86 -19.02 1.76
CA ILE A 238 -5.66 -17.79 1.80
C ILE A 238 -6.49 -17.71 3.08
N THR A 239 -7.08 -18.84 3.50
CA THR A 239 -7.88 -18.90 4.72
C THR A 239 -7.03 -18.62 5.96
N GLU A 240 -5.80 -19.10 6.00
CA GLU A 240 -4.85 -18.82 7.08
C GLU A 240 -4.46 -17.34 7.09
N GLN A 241 -4.19 -16.75 5.90
CA GLN A 241 -3.92 -15.30 5.79
C GLN A 241 -5.09 -14.45 6.29
N ILE A 242 -6.32 -14.78 5.90
CA ILE A 242 -7.52 -14.05 6.35
C ILE A 242 -7.68 -14.18 7.86
N LYS A 243 -7.52 -15.38 8.43
CA LYS A 243 -7.61 -15.58 9.89
C LYS A 243 -6.57 -14.74 10.64
N ASP A 244 -5.36 -14.62 10.10
CA ASP A 244 -4.28 -13.87 10.71
C ASP A 244 -4.50 -12.35 10.70
N ILE A 245 -5.16 -11.82 9.68
CA ILE A 245 -5.42 -10.37 9.57
C ILE A 245 -6.78 -9.94 10.14
N LEU A 246 -7.70 -10.88 10.36
CA LEU A 246 -9.06 -10.61 10.83
C LEU A 246 -9.13 -9.89 12.18
N PRO A 247 -8.32 -10.24 13.21
CA PRO A 247 -8.30 -9.53 14.49
C PRO A 247 -7.91 -8.05 14.30
N SER A 248 -6.86 -7.77 13.52
CA SER A 248 -6.43 -6.42 13.21
C SER A 248 -7.49 -5.62 12.45
N PHE A 249 -8.21 -6.27 11.53
CA PHE A 249 -9.36 -5.66 10.84
C PHE A 249 -10.50 -5.34 11.82
N GLY A 250 -10.82 -6.25 12.75
CA GLY A 250 -11.83 -6.03 13.77
C GLY A 250 -11.54 -4.82 14.66
N VAL A 251 -10.30 -4.69 15.14
CA VAL A 251 -9.85 -3.52 15.91
C VAL A 251 -10.00 -2.23 15.10
N ALA A 252 -9.52 -2.20 13.86
CA ALA A 252 -9.59 -1.02 13.01
C ALA A 252 -11.03 -0.65 12.63
N LEU A 253 -11.90 -1.63 12.39
CA LEU A 253 -13.30 -1.39 12.10
C LEU A 253 -14.05 -0.81 13.32
N THR A 254 -13.82 -1.38 14.51
CA THR A 254 -14.41 -0.85 15.74
C THR A 254 -13.97 0.59 16.00
N MET A 255 -12.68 0.88 15.85
CA MET A 255 -12.14 2.24 15.94
C MET A 255 -12.83 3.16 14.93
N ALA A 256 -12.91 2.77 13.67
CA ALA A 256 -13.50 3.59 12.61
C ALA A 256 -14.99 3.87 12.86
N LEU A 257 -15.75 2.88 13.33
CA LEU A 257 -17.17 3.06 13.68
C LEU A 257 -17.34 4.08 14.82
N VAL A 258 -16.56 3.98 15.89
CA VAL A 258 -16.63 4.93 17.00
C VAL A 258 -16.25 6.33 16.55
N VAL A 259 -15.16 6.46 15.78
CA VAL A 259 -14.70 7.74 15.23
C VAL A 259 -15.77 8.34 14.30
N TYR A 260 -16.41 7.51 13.48
CA TYR A 260 -17.49 7.96 12.60
C TYR A 260 -18.72 8.46 13.38
N VAL A 261 -19.08 7.80 14.49
CA VAL A 261 -20.19 8.25 15.35
C VAL A 261 -19.91 9.64 15.94
N ILE A 262 -18.65 9.96 16.22
CA ILE A 262 -18.26 11.29 16.71
C ILE A 262 -18.55 12.40 15.66
N SER A 263 -18.63 12.07 14.36
CA SER A 263 -18.96 13.04 13.30
C SER A 263 -20.33 13.69 13.47
N TYR A 264 -21.25 13.08 14.23
CA TYR A 264 -22.56 13.68 14.52
C TYR A 264 -22.53 14.78 15.59
N ILE A 265 -21.39 15.04 16.22
CA ILE A 265 -21.23 16.13 17.18
C ILE A 265 -21.06 17.43 16.39
N ASN A 266 -21.95 18.40 16.63
CA ASN A 266 -21.97 19.67 15.91
C ASN A 266 -20.93 20.64 16.49
N ILE A 267 -19.68 20.50 16.05
CA ILE A 267 -18.54 21.38 16.39
C ILE A 267 -17.78 21.75 15.10
N SER A 268 -16.88 22.73 15.17
CA SER A 268 -16.11 23.11 13.97
C SER A 268 -15.25 21.95 13.45
N ALA A 269 -15.12 21.85 12.13
CA ALA A 269 -14.45 20.73 11.44
C ALA A 269 -13.00 20.48 11.96
N MET A 270 -12.27 21.54 12.28
CA MET A 270 -10.91 21.43 12.82
C MET A 270 -10.87 20.75 14.20
N TRP A 271 -11.74 21.17 15.13
CA TRP A 271 -11.81 20.54 16.47
C TRP A 271 -12.34 19.12 16.37
N LEU A 272 -13.32 18.88 15.52
CA LEU A 272 -13.84 17.56 15.26
C LEU A 272 -12.74 16.61 14.77
N LEU A 273 -11.93 17.04 13.79
CA LEU A 273 -10.81 16.29 13.27
C LEU A 273 -9.79 15.92 14.36
N LEU A 274 -9.40 16.89 15.19
CA LEU A 274 -8.46 16.65 16.29
C LEU A 274 -8.99 15.66 17.32
N ILE A 275 -10.25 15.78 17.72
CA ILE A 275 -10.91 14.84 18.63
C ILE A 275 -10.96 13.46 18.02
N GLN A 276 -11.37 13.33 16.77
CA GLN A 276 -11.47 12.05 16.07
C GLN A 276 -10.12 11.35 15.95
N ILE A 277 -9.06 12.07 15.61
CA ILE A 277 -7.69 11.50 15.53
C ILE A 277 -7.25 11.03 16.93
N THR A 278 -7.45 11.84 17.95
CA THR A 278 -7.04 11.54 19.33
C THR A 278 -7.80 10.31 19.87
N VAL A 279 -9.12 10.31 19.71
CA VAL A 279 -9.98 9.21 20.16
C VAL A 279 -9.68 7.94 19.37
N GLY A 280 -9.49 8.04 18.05
CA GLY A 280 -9.12 6.90 17.21
C GLY A 280 -7.80 6.26 17.64
N ALA A 281 -6.78 7.07 17.94
CA ALA A 281 -5.50 6.61 18.45
C ALA A 281 -5.66 5.91 19.81
N LEU A 282 -6.41 6.50 20.73
CA LEU A 282 -6.67 5.93 22.07
C LEU A 282 -7.42 4.60 21.96
N ILE A 283 -8.47 4.52 21.16
CA ILE A 283 -9.25 3.29 20.98
C ILE A 283 -8.38 2.19 20.37
N THR A 284 -7.60 2.52 19.34
CA THR A 284 -6.68 1.55 18.73
C THR A 284 -5.71 1.00 19.76
N PHE A 285 -5.09 1.89 20.56
CA PHE A 285 -4.17 1.51 21.61
C PHE A 285 -4.83 0.59 22.64
N VAL A 286 -6.00 0.98 23.17
CA VAL A 286 -6.73 0.23 24.19
C VAL A 286 -7.17 -1.14 23.66
N LEU A 287 -7.72 -1.22 22.46
CA LEU A 287 -8.15 -2.48 21.87
C LEU A 287 -6.96 -3.42 21.57
N CYS A 288 -5.84 -2.89 21.07
CA CYS A 288 -4.64 -3.69 20.83
C CYS A 288 -4.06 -4.27 22.13
N GLU A 289 -4.04 -3.50 23.23
CA GLU A 289 -3.62 -4.00 24.55
C GLU A 289 -4.62 -5.02 25.13
N LEU A 290 -5.92 -4.77 25.00
CA LEU A 290 -6.98 -5.65 25.51
C LEU A 290 -6.95 -7.02 24.82
N PHE A 291 -6.84 -7.03 23.49
CA PHE A 291 -6.78 -8.26 22.69
C PHE A 291 -5.39 -8.87 22.62
N LYS A 292 -4.37 -8.23 23.20
CA LYS A 292 -2.97 -8.68 23.21
C LYS A 292 -2.47 -9.08 21.83
N LEU A 293 -2.73 -8.23 20.82
CA LEU A 293 -2.33 -8.53 19.46
C LEU A 293 -0.81 -8.66 19.35
N GLU A 294 -0.33 -9.79 18.81
CA GLU A 294 1.11 -10.08 18.66
C GLU A 294 1.82 -8.98 17.83
N GLU A 295 1.19 -8.56 16.73
CA GLU A 295 1.69 -7.51 15.85
C GLU A 295 1.84 -6.15 16.55
N TYR A 296 0.95 -5.83 17.48
CA TYR A 296 1.03 -4.61 18.28
C TYR A 296 2.18 -4.68 19.30
N VAL A 297 2.33 -5.81 19.99
CA VAL A 297 3.45 -6.04 20.93
C VAL A 297 4.78 -5.87 20.20
N GLU A 298 4.86 -6.34 18.98
CA GLU A 298 6.04 -6.21 18.13
C GLU A 298 6.32 -4.75 17.76
N ILE A 299 5.32 -4.00 17.27
CA ILE A 299 5.47 -2.57 16.96
C ILE A 299 5.93 -1.80 18.20
N LYS A 300 5.34 -2.09 19.36
CA LYS A 300 5.71 -1.49 20.66
C LYS A 300 7.17 -1.78 21.03
N SER A 301 7.62 -3.01 20.85
CA SER A 301 9.00 -3.42 21.14
C SER A 301 10.01 -2.68 20.24
N ILE A 302 9.73 -2.55 18.94
CA ILE A 302 10.54 -1.81 17.97
C ILE A 302 10.59 -0.33 18.35
N ALA A 303 9.45 0.29 18.64
CA ALA A 303 9.35 1.69 19.04
C ALA A 303 10.18 1.97 20.31
N LEU A 304 10.05 1.13 21.34
CA LEU A 304 10.82 1.26 22.57
C LEU A 304 12.34 1.09 22.35
N SER A 305 12.73 0.16 21.48
CA SER A 305 14.14 -0.05 21.14
C SER A 305 14.74 1.16 20.42
N MET A 306 13.98 1.80 19.53
CA MET A 306 14.39 3.03 18.84
C MET A 306 14.53 4.20 19.83
N LEU A 307 13.56 4.39 20.72
CA LEU A 307 13.60 5.43 21.75
C LEU A 307 14.79 5.25 22.69
N SER A 308 15.13 4.03 23.07
CA SER A 308 16.28 3.74 23.91
C SER A 308 17.63 4.06 23.23
N LYS A 309 17.70 3.91 21.89
CA LYS A 309 18.88 4.28 21.09
C LYS A 309 19.02 5.79 20.89
N LEU A 310 17.92 6.55 20.84
CA LEU A 310 17.96 8.01 20.74
C LEU A 310 18.29 8.70 22.05
N ARG A 311 18.19 7.97 23.17
CA ARG A 311 18.47 8.48 24.52
C ARG A 311 19.93 8.24 24.95
N LYS A 312 20.69 7.49 24.15
CA LYS A 312 22.14 7.29 24.27
C LYS A 312 22.89 8.16 23.27
#